data_febe2c2aea6fcde690ec72f112f0ba43
#
_entry.id   febe2c2aea6fcde690ec72f112f0ba43
#
_cell.length_a   1.000
_cell.length_b   1.000
_cell.length_c   1.000
_cell.angle_alpha   90.00
_cell.angle_beta   90.00
_cell.angle_gamma   90.00
#
_symmetry.space_group_name_H-M   'P 1'
#
loop_
_entity.id
_entity.type
_entity.pdbx_description
1 polymer ?
#
loop_
_entity_poly.entity_id
_entity_poly.type
_entity_poly.pdbx_seq_one_letter_code
_entity_poly.pdbx_strand_id
1 'polypeptide(L)'
;MYYNKVEICGINTSHLPVLSSAKKAELLRRSKDGDEGARRELIDGNLRLVLSVIQRFSNRHENMDDLFQVGCIGLIKAIDNFNLELDVKFSTYAVPMIIGEVRRYLRDSGTIRVSRSVRDLAYRALQVREQLSFSMSTEPTV
;
A
#
# COMPACT_ATOMS: atom_id res chain seq x y z
N MET A 1 12.82 16.32 -13.93
CA MET A 1 12.60 15.69 -12.62
C MET A 1 11.53 16.50 -11.91
N TYR A 2 10.28 16.07 -12.00
CA TYR A 2 9.19 16.77 -11.33
C TYR A 2 9.12 16.26 -9.89
N TYR A 3 9.81 16.94 -8.99
CA TYR A 3 9.49 16.83 -7.58
C TYR A 3 8.19 17.58 -7.35
N ASN A 4 7.07 16.93 -7.53
CA ASN A 4 5.85 17.41 -6.94
C ASN A 4 6.08 17.38 -5.44
N LYS A 5 6.26 18.56 -4.87
CA LYS A 5 6.28 18.81 -3.45
C LYS A 5 4.87 18.51 -2.96
N VAL A 6 4.61 17.23 -2.72
CA VAL A 6 3.29 16.79 -2.27
C VAL A 6 3.33 16.83 -0.75
N GLU A 7 2.66 17.83 -0.21
CA GLU A 7 2.28 17.81 1.18
C GLU A 7 1.10 16.84 1.31
N ILE A 8 1.31 15.72 1.99
CA ILE A 8 0.30 14.69 2.23
C ILE A 8 -0.01 14.69 3.72
N CYS A 9 -1.27 14.86 4.08
CA CYS A 9 -1.74 14.93 5.47
C CYS A 9 -0.94 15.95 6.34
N GLY A 10 -0.53 17.08 5.74
CA GLY A 10 0.30 18.08 6.43
C GLY A 10 1.76 17.67 6.63
N ILE A 11 2.19 16.53 6.10
CA ILE A 11 3.57 16.04 6.19
C ILE A 11 4.33 16.40 4.92
N ASN A 12 5.46 17.09 5.08
CA ASN A 12 6.36 17.35 3.97
C ASN A 12 7.14 16.08 3.60
N THR A 13 6.77 15.49 2.46
CA THR A 13 7.33 14.22 2.00
C THR A 13 8.82 14.28 1.61
N SER A 14 9.37 15.49 1.42
CA SER A 14 10.80 15.67 1.08
C SER A 14 11.74 15.44 2.27
N HIS A 15 11.24 15.58 3.50
CA HIS A 15 12.01 15.48 4.74
C HIS A 15 11.72 14.23 5.58
N LEU A 16 11.11 13.22 4.99
CA LEU A 16 10.82 11.98 5.71
C LEU A 16 12.11 11.26 6.10
N PRO A 17 12.26 10.87 7.38
CA PRO A 17 13.44 10.17 7.85
C PRO A 17 13.59 8.80 7.17
N VAL A 18 14.84 8.36 7.02
CA VAL A 18 15.17 7.02 6.50
C VAL A 18 15.98 6.29 7.56
N LEU A 19 15.50 5.15 7.98
CA LEU A 19 16.19 4.31 8.96
C LEU A 19 17.09 3.28 8.27
N SER A 20 18.28 3.05 8.82
CA SER A 20 19.13 1.93 8.41
C SER A 20 18.51 0.58 8.80
N SER A 21 18.93 -0.50 8.14
CA SER A 21 18.43 -1.84 8.44
C SER A 21 18.73 -2.26 9.89
N ALA A 22 19.90 -1.91 10.40
CA ALA A 22 20.28 -2.19 11.79
C ALA A 22 19.38 -1.43 12.78
N LYS A 23 19.12 -0.15 12.52
CA LYS A 23 18.23 0.67 13.36
C LYS A 23 16.79 0.15 13.34
N LYS A 24 16.30 -0.28 12.19
CA LYS A 24 14.97 -0.91 12.08
C LYS A 24 14.86 -2.17 12.93
N ALA A 25 15.88 -3.03 12.88
CA ALA A 25 15.89 -4.27 13.68
C ALA A 25 15.91 -3.97 15.19
N GLU A 26 16.70 -3.00 15.63
CA GLU A 26 16.73 -2.54 17.02
C GLU A 26 15.36 -2.01 17.46
N LEU A 27 14.77 -1.09 16.68
CA LEU A 27 13.48 -0.51 17.00
C LEU A 27 12.34 -1.53 17.01
N LEU A 28 12.38 -2.52 16.11
CA LEU A 28 11.42 -3.63 16.09
C LEU A 28 11.47 -4.44 17.41
N ARG A 29 12.66 -4.76 17.91
CA ARG A 29 12.82 -5.45 19.20
C ARG A 29 12.25 -4.63 20.34
N ARG A 30 12.65 -3.37 20.45
CA ARG A 30 12.19 -2.47 21.50
C ARG A 30 10.67 -2.26 21.45
N SER A 31 10.11 -2.13 20.25
CA SER A 31 8.65 -2.03 20.06
C SER A 31 7.93 -3.30 20.54
N LYS A 32 8.50 -4.49 20.31
CA LYS A 32 7.93 -5.76 20.83
C LYS A 32 8.00 -5.85 22.36
N ASP A 33 9.01 -5.23 22.97
CA ASP A 33 9.16 -5.13 24.42
C ASP A 33 8.25 -4.04 25.05
N GLY A 34 7.41 -3.40 24.25
CA GLY A 34 6.45 -2.40 24.72
C GLY A 34 6.95 -0.95 24.71
N ASP A 35 8.10 -0.67 24.06
CA ASP A 35 8.61 0.69 23.93
C ASP A 35 7.82 1.47 22.88
N GLU A 36 6.88 2.28 23.34
CA GLU A 36 6.03 3.14 22.49
C GLU A 36 6.84 4.21 21.72
N GLY A 37 7.96 4.68 22.29
CA GLY A 37 8.87 5.62 21.63
C GLY A 37 9.54 4.98 20.42
N ALA A 38 10.04 3.75 20.58
CA ALA A 38 10.62 2.97 19.49
C ALA A 38 9.58 2.65 18.41
N ARG A 39 8.35 2.34 18.81
CA ARG A 39 7.24 2.09 17.89
C ARG A 39 6.93 3.32 17.03
N ARG A 40 6.85 4.50 17.62
CA ARG A 40 6.64 5.77 16.90
C ARG A 40 7.78 6.07 15.94
N GLU A 41 9.03 5.98 16.40
CA GLU A 41 10.21 6.22 15.57
C GLU A 41 10.25 5.24 14.37
N LEU A 42 9.84 4.00 14.58
CA LEU A 42 9.76 2.99 13.52
C LEU A 42 8.67 3.33 12.48
N ILE A 43 7.51 3.81 12.92
CA ILE A 43 6.43 4.25 12.04
C ILE A 43 6.93 5.43 11.20
N ASP A 44 7.44 6.48 11.85
CA ASP A 44 7.91 7.70 11.18
C ASP A 44 9.02 7.40 10.17
N GLY A 45 9.96 6.54 10.52
CA GLY A 45 11.06 6.13 9.65
C GLY A 45 10.66 5.22 8.48
N ASN A 46 9.42 4.76 8.41
CA ASN A 46 8.88 3.96 7.31
C ASN A 46 7.74 4.63 6.53
N LEU A 47 7.40 5.88 6.82
CA LEU A 47 6.38 6.63 6.08
C LEU A 47 6.75 6.77 4.59
N ARG A 48 8.04 6.89 4.28
CA ARG A 48 8.52 6.91 2.90
C ARG A 48 8.23 5.62 2.15
N LEU A 49 8.25 4.47 2.84
CA LEU A 49 7.85 3.18 2.28
C LEU A 49 6.36 3.19 1.92
N VAL A 50 5.50 3.69 2.82
CA VAL A 50 4.06 3.84 2.56
C VAL A 50 3.85 4.71 1.34
N LEU A 51 4.51 5.86 1.26
CA LEU A 51 4.40 6.78 0.13
C LEU A 51 4.76 6.11 -1.20
N SER A 52 5.85 5.35 -1.23
CA SER A 52 6.28 4.63 -2.44
C SER A 52 5.27 3.58 -2.92
N VAL A 53 4.55 2.98 -1.99
CA VAL A 53 3.50 1.99 -2.29
C VAL A 53 2.25 2.68 -2.83
N ILE A 54 1.76 3.73 -2.16
CA ILE A 54 0.51 4.40 -2.56
C ILE A 54 0.64 5.11 -3.91
N GLN A 55 1.83 5.57 -4.29
CA GLN A 55 2.07 6.17 -5.61
C GLN A 55 1.67 5.24 -6.77
N ARG A 56 1.72 3.92 -6.58
CA ARG A 56 1.27 2.95 -7.58
C ARG A 56 -0.25 2.96 -7.81
N PHE A 57 -1.00 3.59 -6.90
CA PHE A 57 -2.46 3.71 -6.95
C PHE A 57 -2.93 5.11 -7.33
N SER A 58 -2.02 6.03 -7.67
CA SER A 58 -2.33 7.43 -7.99
C SER A 58 -3.28 7.63 -9.18
N ASN A 59 -3.39 6.66 -10.07
CA ASN A 59 -4.26 6.73 -11.26
C ASN A 59 -5.73 6.39 -10.97
N ARG A 60 -6.11 6.17 -9.72
CA ARG A 60 -7.45 5.69 -9.35
C ARG A 60 -8.44 6.78 -8.94
N HIS A 61 -8.16 8.06 -9.20
CA HIS A 61 -9.00 9.21 -8.82
C HIS A 61 -9.35 9.30 -7.32
N GLU A 62 -8.65 8.55 -6.49
CA GLU A 62 -8.80 8.58 -5.04
C GLU A 62 -7.95 9.68 -4.42
N ASN A 63 -8.38 10.17 -3.27
CA ASN A 63 -7.63 11.15 -2.52
C ASN A 63 -6.34 10.51 -1.97
N MET A 64 -5.18 11.07 -2.32
CA MET A 64 -3.87 10.58 -1.88
C MET A 64 -3.71 10.63 -0.36
N ASP A 65 -4.35 11.58 0.33
CA ASP A 65 -4.34 11.68 1.78
C ASP A 65 -5.03 10.47 2.42
N ASP A 66 -6.17 10.06 1.87
CA ASP A 66 -6.90 8.88 2.34
C ASP A 66 -6.11 7.59 2.09
N LEU A 67 -5.51 7.46 0.90
CA LEU A 67 -4.65 6.33 0.57
C LEU A 67 -3.43 6.26 1.50
N PHE A 68 -2.83 7.40 1.82
CA PHE A 68 -1.71 7.46 2.73
C PHE A 68 -2.09 7.03 4.15
N GLN A 69 -3.22 7.51 4.67
CA GLN A 69 -3.71 7.11 5.99
C GLN A 69 -3.99 5.61 6.05
N VAL A 70 -4.65 5.06 5.04
CA VAL A 70 -4.91 3.61 4.94
C VAL A 70 -3.61 2.82 4.82
N GLY A 71 -2.65 3.32 4.05
CA GLY A 71 -1.31 2.74 3.95
C GLY A 71 -0.58 2.72 5.29
N CYS A 72 -0.71 3.79 6.10
CA CYS A 72 -0.16 3.84 7.46
C CYS A 72 -0.81 2.80 8.38
N ILE A 73 -2.10 2.53 8.25
CA ILE A 73 -2.77 1.44 8.99
C ILE A 73 -2.11 0.10 8.61
N GLY A 74 -1.86 -0.14 7.33
CA GLY A 74 -1.15 -1.33 6.88
C GLY A 74 0.27 -1.45 7.45
N LEU A 75 1.00 -0.34 7.52
CA LEU A 75 2.32 -0.28 8.14
C LEU A 75 2.28 -0.62 9.63
N ILE A 76 1.34 -0.04 10.37
CA ILE A 76 1.16 -0.30 11.81
C ILE A 76 0.87 -1.79 12.06
N LYS A 77 -0.05 -2.37 11.29
CA LYS A 77 -0.34 -3.81 11.36
C LYS A 77 0.89 -4.66 11.04
N ALA A 78 1.72 -4.22 10.09
CA ALA A 78 2.95 -4.92 9.76
C ALA A 78 3.96 -4.87 10.92
N ILE A 79 4.11 -3.74 11.59
CA ILE A 79 4.98 -3.59 12.77
C ILE A 79 4.50 -4.50 13.90
N ASP A 80 3.22 -4.48 14.20
CA ASP A 80 2.63 -5.23 15.30
C ASP A 80 2.71 -6.76 15.09
N ASN A 81 2.60 -7.21 13.84
CA ASN A 81 2.55 -8.64 13.49
C ASN A 81 3.90 -9.20 12.97
N PHE A 82 4.92 -8.37 12.79
CA PHE A 82 6.20 -8.85 12.25
C PHE A 82 6.87 -9.83 13.23
N ASN A 83 7.27 -10.98 12.72
CA ASN A 83 8.06 -11.95 13.48
C ASN A 83 9.55 -11.70 13.25
N LEU A 84 10.27 -11.41 14.35
CA LEU A 84 11.70 -11.14 14.33
C LEU A 84 12.57 -12.37 14.04
N GLU A 85 12.02 -13.57 14.19
CA GLU A 85 12.72 -14.84 13.92
C GLU A 85 12.80 -15.15 12.42
N LEU A 86 11.99 -14.46 11.61
CA LEU A 86 12.03 -14.64 10.16
C LEU A 86 13.25 -13.93 9.56
N ASP A 87 14.02 -14.66 8.76
CA ASP A 87 15.16 -14.10 8.01
C ASP A 87 14.67 -13.37 6.76
N VAL A 88 13.81 -12.37 6.96
CA VAL A 88 13.28 -11.49 5.90
C VAL A 88 13.39 -10.04 6.31
N LYS A 89 13.63 -9.18 5.34
CA LYS A 89 13.62 -7.73 5.58
C LYS A 89 12.22 -7.27 5.95
N PHE A 90 12.11 -6.37 6.92
CA PHE A 90 10.83 -5.79 7.32
C PHE A 90 10.04 -5.24 6.13
N SER A 91 10.68 -4.55 5.18
CA SER A 91 10.02 -4.02 3.98
C SER A 91 9.35 -5.09 3.11
N THR A 92 9.96 -6.28 3.02
CA THR A 92 9.39 -7.41 2.28
C THR A 92 8.08 -7.90 2.88
N TYR A 93 7.95 -7.84 4.19
CA TYR A 93 6.72 -8.16 4.91
C TYR A 93 5.71 -7.01 4.90
N ALA A 94 6.17 -5.78 5.09
CA ALA A 94 5.31 -4.61 5.24
C ALA A 94 4.61 -4.21 3.92
N VAL A 95 5.29 -4.31 2.77
CA VAL A 95 4.73 -3.89 1.47
C VAL A 95 3.43 -4.64 1.12
N PRO A 96 3.34 -5.98 1.19
CA PRO A 96 2.09 -6.70 0.96
C PRO A 96 0.97 -6.30 1.93
N MET A 97 1.30 -6.02 3.20
CA MET A 97 0.33 -5.58 4.20
C MET A 97 -0.25 -4.20 3.85
N ILE A 98 0.60 -3.25 3.47
CA ILE A 98 0.18 -1.92 3.02
C ILE A 98 -0.70 -2.03 1.77
N ILE A 99 -0.27 -2.79 0.76
CA ILE A 99 -1.04 -3.02 -0.47
C ILE A 99 -2.39 -3.66 -0.15
N GLY A 100 -2.43 -4.61 0.77
CA GLY A 100 -3.66 -5.29 1.17
C GLY A 100 -4.70 -4.34 1.76
N GLU A 101 -4.28 -3.43 2.66
CA GLU A 101 -5.17 -2.42 3.24
C GLU A 101 -5.65 -1.41 2.19
N VAL A 102 -4.76 -0.93 1.32
CA VAL A 102 -5.13 0.00 0.24
C VAL A 102 -6.12 -0.65 -0.73
N ARG A 103 -5.90 -1.89 -1.14
CA ARG A 103 -6.83 -2.62 -2.01
C ARG A 103 -8.18 -2.86 -1.37
N ARG A 104 -8.21 -3.17 -0.06
CA ARG A 104 -9.45 -3.31 0.71
C ARG A 104 -10.21 -1.99 0.71
N TYR A 105 -9.56 -0.89 1.04
CA TYR A 105 -10.16 0.44 1.01
C TYR A 105 -10.73 0.77 -0.37
N LEU A 106 -9.96 0.63 -1.45
CA LEU A 106 -10.40 0.90 -2.82
C LEU A 106 -11.60 0.04 -3.24
N ARG A 107 -11.69 -1.18 -2.76
CA ARG A 107 -12.82 -2.05 -3.02
C ARG A 107 -14.07 -1.58 -2.27
N ASP A 108 -13.90 -1.10 -1.04
CA ASP A 108 -15.02 -0.81 -0.14
C ASP A 108 -15.45 0.69 -0.23
N SER A 109 -14.60 1.58 -0.76
CA SER A 109 -14.88 3.02 -0.94
C SER A 109 -15.75 3.36 -2.15
N GLY A 110 -16.00 2.41 -3.04
CA GLY A 110 -16.85 2.63 -4.20
C GLY A 110 -18.28 2.98 -3.82
N THR A 111 -18.91 3.92 -4.55
CA THR A 111 -20.30 4.38 -4.35
C THR A 111 -21.31 3.22 -4.45
N ILE A 112 -20.96 2.16 -5.18
CA ILE A 112 -21.75 0.93 -5.33
C ILE A 112 -20.88 -0.25 -4.93
N ARG A 113 -21.34 -0.98 -3.91
CA ARG A 113 -20.69 -2.21 -3.50
C ARG A 113 -20.98 -3.32 -4.50
N VAL A 114 -19.98 -3.71 -5.28
CA VAL A 114 -20.07 -4.85 -6.18
C VAL A 114 -19.56 -6.10 -5.46
N SER A 115 -20.32 -7.18 -5.50
CA SER A 115 -19.89 -8.45 -4.91
C SER A 115 -18.61 -8.98 -5.58
N ARG A 116 -17.84 -9.78 -4.84
CA ARG A 116 -16.58 -10.34 -5.36
C ARG A 116 -16.83 -11.18 -6.62
N SER A 117 -17.87 -12.01 -6.62
CA SER A 117 -18.22 -12.86 -7.75
C SER A 117 -18.53 -12.08 -9.03
N VAL A 118 -19.26 -10.95 -8.91
CA VAL A 118 -19.58 -10.10 -10.06
C VAL A 118 -18.32 -9.40 -10.58
N ARG A 119 -17.44 -8.97 -9.70
CA ARG A 119 -16.15 -8.35 -10.08
C ARG A 119 -15.25 -9.34 -10.81
N ASP A 120 -15.14 -10.57 -10.30
CA ASP A 120 -14.36 -11.64 -10.93
C ASP A 120 -14.91 -12.00 -12.30
N LEU A 121 -16.25 -12.05 -12.43
CA LEU A 121 -16.91 -12.29 -13.70
C LEU A 121 -16.63 -11.17 -14.71
N ALA A 122 -16.75 -9.91 -14.29
CA ALA A 122 -16.45 -8.75 -15.14
C ALA A 122 -14.99 -8.76 -15.60
N TYR A 123 -14.05 -9.10 -14.71
CA TYR A 123 -12.64 -9.21 -15.06
C TYR A 123 -12.39 -10.30 -16.11
N ARG A 124 -12.99 -11.47 -15.94
CA ARG A 124 -12.89 -12.56 -16.94
C ARG A 124 -13.50 -12.16 -18.29
N ALA A 125 -14.64 -11.48 -18.28
CA ALA A 125 -15.28 -10.98 -19.50
C ALA A 125 -14.38 -9.98 -20.24
N LEU A 126 -13.71 -9.06 -19.52
CA LEU A 126 -12.76 -8.14 -20.12
C LEU A 126 -11.55 -8.85 -20.72
N GLN A 127 -10.99 -9.86 -20.04
CA GLN A 127 -9.88 -10.64 -20.56
C GLN A 127 -10.27 -11.38 -21.85
N VAL A 128 -11.44 -12.03 -21.88
CA VAL A 128 -11.93 -12.70 -23.07
C VAL A 128 -12.18 -11.72 -24.21
N ARG A 129 -12.74 -10.54 -23.91
CA ARG A 129 -12.92 -9.48 -24.92
C ARG A 129 -11.59 -9.05 -25.53
N GLU A 130 -10.56 -8.83 -24.72
CA GLU A 130 -9.22 -8.47 -25.21
C GLU A 130 -8.63 -9.56 -26.10
N GLN A 131 -8.75 -10.83 -25.69
CA GLN A 131 -8.26 -11.97 -26.48
C GLN A 131 -8.98 -12.08 -27.82
N LEU A 132 -10.30 -11.89 -27.84
CA LEU A 132 -11.10 -11.91 -29.07
C LEU A 132 -10.77 -10.72 -29.97
N SER A 133 -10.64 -9.50 -29.41
CA SER A 133 -10.24 -8.32 -30.17
C SER A 133 -8.89 -8.52 -30.86
N PHE A 134 -7.95 -9.13 -30.16
CA PHE A 134 -6.63 -9.42 -30.72
C PHE A 134 -6.68 -10.46 -31.85
N SER A 135 -7.50 -11.51 -31.68
CA SER A 135 -7.60 -12.59 -32.69
C SER A 135 -8.44 -12.20 -33.91
N MET A 136 -9.46 -11.36 -33.74
CA MET A 136 -10.40 -10.98 -34.81
C MET A 136 -10.04 -9.66 -35.50
N SER A 137 -9.08 -8.90 -34.96
CA SER A 137 -8.72 -7.52 -35.40
C SER A 137 -9.90 -6.53 -35.43
N THR A 138 -10.98 -6.87 -34.73
CA THR A 138 -12.20 -6.04 -34.59
C THR A 138 -12.74 -6.16 -33.16
N GLU A 139 -13.45 -5.15 -32.70
CA GLU A 139 -14.10 -5.25 -31.39
C GLU A 139 -15.22 -6.31 -31.44
N PRO A 140 -15.20 -7.30 -30.54
CA PRO A 140 -16.27 -8.28 -30.46
C PRO A 140 -17.56 -7.59 -29.96
N THR A 141 -18.66 -7.83 -30.66
CA THR A 141 -20.00 -7.42 -30.23
C THR A 141 -20.60 -8.45 -29.29
N VAL A 142 -21.41 -7.97 -28.36
CA VAL A 142 -22.16 -8.82 -27.43
C VAL A 142 -23.27 -9.52 -28.15
#